data_93a81fb79a1e7366d05058f7a562253b
#
_entry.id   93a81fb79a1e7366d05058f7a562253b
#
_cell.length_a   1.000
_cell.length_b   1.000
_cell.length_c   1.000
_cell.angle_alpha   90.00
_cell.angle_beta   90.00
_cell.angle_gamma   90.00
#
_symmetry.space_group_name_H-M   'P 1'
#
loop_
_entity.id
_entity.type
_entity.pdbx_description
1 polymer ?
#
loop_
_entity_poly.entity_id
_entity_poly.type
_entity_poly.pdbx_seq_one_letter_code
_entity_poly.pdbx_strand_id
1 'polypeptide(L)'
;MVTIVGNGMGDYTFDNISVKLEDFDVVVCDKNFKEEGKNILKLSYKETKEYILSNYKSQNILYVVTGSPLFFSAGTVLARLIPKKYLTIIDNTSSKSYLLSKLAISETDVSSISLHGRQNLDLRAFLKQKYTLILCDEKSLDRLKEATKYLCKDDISWIIGYKMGYSDEYIGEFDPDNHNFNLKAPFTILLKRNFDNTLKILEDSEFDTERGMITKRYKRELSLQHLDLLPNLTLWDVGAGSGSCGIEAFCRYSTKVIFFEKNPKRVDFIKTNLKRHRVCDTHLFEGDAVEHFDTIVEDPDRIFVGGGGKKLFEKLPYLYDRLNRDGVMLIVAVTLSNLTAILGILEKFHIDYEVISLSLTTYKGKLKMAEPQRELFQIRITK
;
A
#
# COMPACT_ATOMS: atom_id res chain seq x y z
N MET A 1 -29.57 22.88 10.78
CA MET A 1 -29.51 21.60 10.01
C MET A 1 -28.42 21.70 8.95
N VAL A 2 -27.78 20.59 8.61
CA VAL A 2 -26.80 20.54 7.50
C VAL A 2 -27.21 19.45 6.52
N THR A 3 -27.41 19.83 5.28
CA THR A 3 -27.59 18.90 4.17
C THR A 3 -26.29 18.89 3.35
N ILE A 4 -25.65 17.73 3.27
CA ILE A 4 -24.49 17.55 2.40
C ILE A 4 -24.98 16.89 1.12
N VAL A 5 -24.76 17.53 -0.01
CA VAL A 5 -25.22 17.05 -1.31
C VAL A 5 -24.07 16.84 -2.28
N GLY A 6 -24.10 15.72 -3.00
CA GLY A 6 -23.22 15.48 -4.13
C GLY A 6 -23.69 16.19 -5.37
N ASN A 7 -22.78 16.89 -6.05
CA ASN A 7 -23.11 17.59 -7.31
C ASN A 7 -22.97 16.69 -8.56
N GLY A 8 -22.58 15.42 -8.37
CA GLY A 8 -22.35 14.50 -9.49
C GLY A 8 -21.06 14.80 -10.25
N MET A 9 -21.03 14.39 -11.53
CA MET A 9 -19.85 14.48 -12.39
C MET A 9 -20.03 15.57 -13.46
N GLY A 10 -18.90 16.15 -13.87
CA GLY A 10 -18.88 17.13 -14.96
C GLY A 10 -19.26 18.54 -14.54
N ASP A 11 -20.10 19.18 -15.36
CA ASP A 11 -20.41 20.60 -15.26
C ASP A 11 -21.33 21.01 -14.10
N TYR A 12 -21.32 20.28 -12.98
CA TYR A 12 -22.05 20.62 -11.77
C TYR A 12 -23.54 20.84 -12.02
N THR A 13 -24.24 19.80 -12.43
CA THR A 13 -25.70 19.87 -12.62
C THR A 13 -26.42 19.24 -11.45
N PHE A 14 -27.40 19.94 -10.90
CA PHE A 14 -28.37 19.41 -9.93
C PHE A 14 -29.53 18.69 -10.62
N ASP A 15 -29.47 18.43 -11.93
CA ASP A 15 -30.59 17.97 -12.75
C ASP A 15 -31.28 16.69 -12.22
N ASN A 16 -30.58 15.90 -11.41
CA ASN A 16 -31.12 14.67 -10.82
C ASN A 16 -31.38 14.78 -9.31
N ILE A 17 -31.34 15.99 -8.73
CA ILE A 17 -31.44 16.18 -7.28
C ILE A 17 -32.64 17.11 -6.97
N SER A 18 -33.53 16.66 -6.10
CA SER A 18 -34.65 17.44 -5.62
C SER A 18 -34.26 18.51 -4.57
N VAL A 19 -33.13 19.21 -4.79
CA VAL A 19 -32.63 20.24 -3.86
C VAL A 19 -32.68 21.59 -4.55
N LYS A 20 -33.37 22.55 -3.92
CA LYS A 20 -33.38 23.95 -4.37
C LYS A 20 -32.48 24.77 -3.46
N LEU A 21 -31.59 25.57 -4.04
CA LEU A 21 -30.64 26.38 -3.28
C LEU A 21 -31.33 27.43 -2.39
N GLU A 22 -32.50 27.89 -2.80
CA GLU A 22 -33.34 28.87 -2.12
C GLU A 22 -33.99 28.34 -0.82
N ASP A 23 -34.04 27.01 -0.63
CA ASP A 23 -34.57 26.38 0.58
C ASP A 23 -33.57 26.44 1.78
N PHE A 24 -32.39 26.98 1.57
CA PHE A 24 -31.32 27.03 2.58
C PHE A 24 -30.93 28.48 2.93
N ASP A 25 -30.64 28.71 4.22
CA ASP A 25 -30.13 29.99 4.67
C ASP A 25 -28.77 30.30 4.05
N VAL A 26 -27.92 29.27 3.92
CA VAL A 26 -26.58 29.37 3.34
C VAL A 26 -26.22 28.14 2.54
N VAL A 27 -25.62 28.36 1.37
CA VAL A 27 -25.03 27.35 0.51
C VAL A 27 -23.51 27.46 0.59
N VAL A 28 -22.83 26.45 1.08
CA VAL A 28 -21.37 26.40 1.14
C VAL A 28 -20.87 25.48 0.04
N CYS A 29 -19.88 25.91 -0.73
CA CYS A 29 -19.33 25.19 -1.85
C CYS A 29 -17.87 25.52 -2.10
N ASP A 30 -17.20 24.77 -2.98
CA ASP A 30 -15.87 25.10 -3.44
C ASP A 30 -15.86 26.23 -4.49
N LYS A 31 -14.65 26.71 -4.85
CA LYS A 31 -14.45 27.82 -5.78
C LYS A 31 -14.92 27.52 -7.21
N ASN A 32 -15.07 26.24 -7.57
CA ASN A 32 -15.43 25.82 -8.93
C ASN A 32 -16.93 25.71 -9.12
N PHE A 33 -17.72 25.86 -8.06
CA PHE A 33 -19.18 25.85 -8.15
C PHE A 33 -19.65 27.03 -9.00
N LYS A 34 -20.46 26.74 -10.04
CA LYS A 34 -20.81 27.75 -11.07
C LYS A 34 -21.91 28.70 -10.65
N GLU A 35 -22.81 28.25 -9.77
CA GLU A 35 -23.92 29.09 -9.29
C GLU A 35 -23.43 30.26 -8.45
N GLU A 36 -24.12 31.40 -8.56
CA GLU A 36 -23.88 32.59 -7.80
C GLU A 36 -25.18 33.08 -7.12
N GLY A 37 -25.03 33.62 -5.92
CA GLY A 37 -26.16 34.10 -5.16
C GLY A 37 -25.74 34.74 -3.85
N LYS A 38 -26.61 35.54 -3.23
CA LYS A 38 -26.30 36.24 -1.97
C LYS A 38 -26.07 35.31 -0.79
N ASN A 39 -26.64 34.09 -0.84
CA ASN A 39 -26.51 33.07 0.20
C ASN A 39 -25.44 32.02 -0.13
N ILE A 40 -24.66 32.17 -1.25
CA ILE A 40 -23.64 31.23 -1.67
C ILE A 40 -22.27 31.67 -1.16
N LEU A 41 -21.61 30.83 -0.38
CA LEU A 41 -20.28 31.01 0.18
C LEU A 41 -19.30 30.04 -0.47
N LYS A 42 -18.40 30.57 -1.30
CA LYS A 42 -17.30 29.79 -1.92
C LYS A 42 -16.10 29.79 -1.00
N LEU A 43 -15.90 28.70 -0.26
CA LEU A 43 -14.90 28.59 0.81
C LEU A 43 -13.87 27.49 0.52
N SER A 44 -12.68 27.64 1.11
CA SER A 44 -11.74 26.51 1.21
C SER A 44 -12.27 25.44 2.17
N TYR A 45 -11.75 24.21 2.12
CA TYR A 45 -12.19 23.13 3.02
C TYR A 45 -12.04 23.49 4.50
N LYS A 46 -10.95 24.18 4.88
CA LYS A 46 -10.72 24.61 6.27
C LYS A 46 -11.79 25.58 6.72
N GLU A 47 -12.04 26.62 5.94
CA GLU A 47 -13.08 27.61 6.21
C GLU A 47 -14.47 27.00 6.23
N THR A 48 -14.76 26.10 5.30
CA THR A 48 -16.02 25.33 5.25
C THR A 48 -16.26 24.57 6.54
N LYS A 49 -15.25 23.83 7.02
CA LYS A 49 -15.32 23.07 8.26
C LYS A 49 -15.58 23.98 9.47
N GLU A 50 -14.84 25.06 9.59
CA GLU A 50 -15.01 26.03 10.68
C GLU A 50 -16.41 26.66 10.64
N TYR A 51 -16.86 27.11 9.48
CA TYR A 51 -18.17 27.73 9.31
C TYR A 51 -19.32 26.77 9.69
N ILE A 52 -19.32 25.55 9.12
CA ILE A 52 -20.40 24.59 9.35
C ILE A 52 -20.44 24.15 10.81
N LEU A 53 -19.29 23.85 11.43
CA LEU A 53 -19.23 23.42 12.83
C LEU A 53 -19.67 24.54 13.81
N SER A 54 -19.51 25.80 13.44
CA SER A 54 -19.98 26.93 14.25
C SER A 54 -21.49 27.19 14.11
N ASN A 55 -22.09 26.86 12.96
CA ASN A 55 -23.44 27.32 12.60
C ASN A 55 -24.50 26.22 12.44
N TYR A 56 -24.15 24.91 12.47
CA TYR A 56 -25.07 23.81 12.16
C TYR A 56 -26.31 23.72 13.06
N LYS A 57 -26.30 24.34 14.24
CA LYS A 57 -27.44 24.35 15.16
C LYS A 57 -28.40 25.49 14.90
N SER A 58 -27.92 26.60 14.35
CA SER A 58 -28.67 27.87 14.20
C SER A 58 -29.12 28.14 12.76
N GLN A 59 -28.50 27.53 11.77
CA GLN A 59 -28.77 27.76 10.35
C GLN A 59 -29.15 26.47 9.64
N ASN A 60 -29.90 26.60 8.54
CA ASN A 60 -30.16 25.55 7.58
C ASN A 60 -29.12 25.66 6.45
N ILE A 61 -28.09 24.79 6.46
CA ILE A 61 -26.91 24.90 5.60
C ILE A 61 -26.93 23.79 4.56
N LEU A 62 -26.78 24.15 3.28
CA LEU A 62 -26.44 23.22 2.21
C LEU A 62 -24.94 23.22 1.99
N TYR A 63 -24.31 22.05 2.06
CA TYR A 63 -22.91 21.89 1.67
C TYR A 63 -22.82 21.07 0.39
N VAL A 64 -22.37 21.70 -0.69
CA VAL A 64 -22.23 21.09 -2.01
C VAL A 64 -20.80 20.57 -2.19
N VAL A 65 -20.70 19.28 -2.52
CA VAL A 65 -19.40 18.63 -2.82
C VAL A 65 -19.42 18.06 -4.24
N THR A 66 -18.25 18.01 -4.88
CA THR A 66 -18.10 17.38 -6.19
C THR A 66 -18.27 15.86 -6.10
N GLY A 67 -18.95 15.26 -7.06
CA GLY A 67 -19.20 13.84 -7.12
C GLY A 67 -20.17 13.36 -6.04
N SER A 68 -19.85 12.28 -5.35
CA SER A 68 -20.57 11.73 -4.21
C SER A 68 -19.97 12.22 -2.89
N PRO A 69 -20.80 12.67 -1.92
CA PRO A 69 -20.31 13.01 -0.59
C PRO A 69 -19.76 11.82 0.19
N LEU A 70 -20.03 10.60 -0.25
CA LEU A 70 -19.62 9.36 0.42
C LEU A 70 -18.37 8.71 -0.18
N PHE A 71 -17.87 9.21 -1.30
CA PHE A 71 -16.71 8.62 -1.99
C PHE A 71 -15.48 9.53 -1.92
N PHE A 72 -14.56 9.25 -0.99
CA PHE A 72 -13.32 10.02 -0.73
C PHE A 72 -13.53 11.54 -0.66
N SER A 73 -14.67 11.98 -0.20
CA SER A 73 -15.10 13.37 -0.17
C SER A 73 -14.80 14.02 1.19
N ALA A 74 -14.58 15.33 1.16
CA ALA A 74 -14.60 16.20 2.33
C ALA A 74 -15.94 16.12 3.09
N GLY A 75 -17.03 15.84 2.37
CA GLY A 75 -18.37 15.60 2.93
C GLY A 75 -18.39 14.47 3.96
N THR A 76 -17.72 13.34 3.68
CA THR A 76 -17.63 12.22 4.64
C THR A 76 -16.90 12.60 5.92
N VAL A 77 -15.84 13.39 5.82
CA VAL A 77 -15.04 13.83 6.99
C VAL A 77 -15.89 14.74 7.87
N LEU A 78 -16.60 15.68 7.26
CA LEU A 78 -17.46 16.62 7.96
C LEU A 78 -18.68 15.93 8.59
N ALA A 79 -19.30 14.99 7.87
CA ALA A 79 -20.45 14.22 8.34
C ALA A 79 -20.17 13.45 9.65
N ARG A 80 -18.92 13.01 9.87
CA ARG A 80 -18.51 12.36 11.13
C ARG A 80 -18.44 13.29 12.33
N LEU A 81 -18.35 14.59 12.10
CA LEU A 81 -18.23 15.62 13.15
C LEU A 81 -19.58 16.22 13.55
N ILE A 82 -20.62 16.00 12.74
CA ILE A 82 -21.96 16.54 12.97
C ILE A 82 -22.87 15.45 13.58
N PRO A 83 -23.57 15.73 14.69
CA PRO A 83 -24.54 14.77 15.23
C PRO A 83 -25.63 14.41 14.22
N LYS A 84 -25.97 13.13 14.10
CA LYS A 84 -26.91 12.60 13.09
C LYS A 84 -28.25 13.35 13.03
N LYS A 85 -28.76 13.83 14.16
CA LYS A 85 -30.02 14.61 14.21
C LYS A 85 -30.01 15.96 13.49
N TYR A 86 -28.82 16.47 13.14
CA TYR A 86 -28.61 17.71 12.40
C TYR A 86 -28.07 17.50 11.01
N LEU A 87 -27.96 16.23 10.54
CA LEU A 87 -27.29 15.87 9.30
C LEU A 87 -28.23 15.13 8.36
N THR A 88 -28.29 15.59 7.11
CA THR A 88 -28.86 14.87 5.97
C THR A 88 -27.79 14.73 4.91
N ILE A 89 -27.71 13.57 4.26
CA ILE A 89 -26.79 13.33 3.14
C ILE A 89 -27.62 12.95 1.93
N ILE A 90 -27.41 13.66 0.83
CA ILE A 90 -28.02 13.36 -0.47
C ILE A 90 -26.90 12.96 -1.40
N ASP A 91 -26.86 11.68 -1.74
CA ASP A 91 -25.80 11.12 -2.59
C ASP A 91 -26.02 11.45 -4.07
N ASN A 92 -24.94 11.33 -4.84
CA ASN A 92 -24.95 11.46 -6.29
C ASN A 92 -23.84 10.58 -6.90
N THR A 93 -23.76 10.55 -8.23
CA THR A 93 -22.79 9.75 -8.96
C THR A 93 -21.36 10.12 -8.57
N SER A 94 -20.61 9.14 -8.09
CA SER A 94 -19.17 9.28 -7.81
C SER A 94 -18.33 9.09 -9.08
N SER A 95 -17.06 9.54 -9.04
CA SER A 95 -16.11 9.24 -10.11
C SER A 95 -15.91 7.73 -10.31
N LYS A 96 -16.05 6.93 -9.24
CA LYS A 96 -16.04 5.47 -9.32
C LYS A 96 -17.23 4.95 -10.11
N SER A 97 -18.44 5.23 -9.65
CA SER A 97 -19.68 4.73 -10.28
C SER A 97 -19.80 5.17 -11.72
N TYR A 98 -19.40 6.42 -12.01
CA TYR A 98 -19.40 6.95 -13.37
C TYR A 98 -18.43 6.16 -14.28
N LEU A 99 -17.15 6.03 -13.89
CA LEU A 99 -16.16 5.31 -14.68
C LEU A 99 -16.55 3.86 -14.91
N LEU A 100 -17.00 3.17 -13.86
CA LEU A 100 -17.36 1.76 -13.94
C LEU A 100 -18.61 1.51 -14.79
N SER A 101 -19.57 2.43 -14.77
CA SER A 101 -20.76 2.35 -15.65
C SER A 101 -20.37 2.44 -17.13
N LYS A 102 -19.42 3.32 -17.49
CA LYS A 102 -18.90 3.45 -18.86
C LYS A 102 -18.13 2.21 -19.33
N LEU A 103 -17.50 1.50 -18.41
CA LEU A 103 -16.68 0.31 -18.69
C LEU A 103 -17.46 -1.00 -18.49
N ALA A 104 -18.72 -0.96 -18.07
CA ALA A 104 -19.53 -2.13 -17.72
C ALA A 104 -18.86 -3.06 -16.69
N ILE A 105 -18.23 -2.48 -15.67
CA ILE A 105 -17.54 -3.19 -14.59
C ILE A 105 -18.37 -3.12 -13.31
N SER A 106 -18.55 -4.27 -12.62
CA SER A 106 -19.24 -4.31 -11.33
C SER A 106 -18.41 -3.62 -10.24
N GLU A 107 -19.06 -2.82 -9.40
CA GLU A 107 -18.40 -2.18 -8.25
C GLU A 107 -17.83 -3.18 -7.24
N THR A 108 -18.36 -4.40 -7.17
CA THR A 108 -17.89 -5.48 -6.29
C THR A 108 -16.51 -6.02 -6.69
N ASP A 109 -16.11 -5.85 -7.96
CA ASP A 109 -14.84 -6.31 -8.49
C ASP A 109 -13.71 -5.28 -8.34
N VAL A 110 -14.00 -4.13 -7.71
CA VAL A 110 -13.13 -2.95 -7.70
C VAL A 110 -12.79 -2.51 -6.30
N SER A 111 -11.52 -2.59 -5.94
CA SER A 111 -10.95 -1.88 -4.80
C SER A 111 -10.74 -0.40 -5.12
N SER A 112 -10.77 0.46 -4.11
CA SER A 112 -10.58 1.90 -4.31
C SER A 112 -9.56 2.47 -3.36
N ILE A 113 -8.63 3.27 -3.90
CA ILE A 113 -7.56 3.93 -3.15
C ILE A 113 -7.59 5.42 -3.51
N SER A 114 -7.30 6.30 -2.55
CA SER A 114 -7.11 7.72 -2.83
C SER A 114 -5.67 8.11 -2.49
N LEU A 115 -4.96 8.61 -3.49
CA LEU A 115 -3.63 9.21 -3.36
C LEU A 115 -3.70 10.73 -3.24
N HIS A 116 -4.87 11.32 -3.55
CA HIS A 116 -5.07 12.76 -3.49
C HIS A 116 -4.82 13.30 -2.08
N GLY A 117 -3.79 14.14 -1.94
CA GLY A 117 -3.39 14.71 -0.66
C GLY A 117 -2.81 13.71 0.37
N ARG A 118 -2.49 12.48 -0.03
CA ARG A 118 -1.91 11.44 0.84
C ARG A 118 -0.50 11.09 0.41
N GLN A 119 0.38 10.85 1.40
CA GLN A 119 1.78 10.49 1.11
C GLN A 119 1.99 8.99 0.91
N ASN A 120 1.21 8.14 1.56
CA ASN A 120 1.40 6.69 1.51
C ASN A 120 0.50 6.05 0.45
N LEU A 121 1.12 5.31 -0.46
CA LEU A 121 0.47 4.43 -1.43
C LEU A 121 0.42 3.02 -0.83
N ASP A 122 -0.77 2.44 -0.82
CA ASP A 122 -0.98 1.05 -0.43
C ASP A 122 -1.67 0.31 -1.57
N LEU A 123 -0.89 -0.41 -2.37
CA LEU A 123 -1.36 -1.22 -3.48
C LEU A 123 -1.79 -2.65 -3.09
N ARG A 124 -1.84 -2.98 -1.80
CA ARG A 124 -2.28 -4.31 -1.35
C ARG A 124 -3.70 -4.63 -1.79
N ALA A 125 -4.54 -3.60 -1.93
CA ALA A 125 -5.86 -3.74 -2.53
C ALA A 125 -5.81 -4.24 -3.97
N PHE A 126 -4.78 -3.89 -4.74
CA PHE A 126 -4.53 -4.37 -6.10
C PHE A 126 -4.35 -5.89 -6.17
N LEU A 127 -3.84 -6.50 -5.12
CA LEU A 127 -3.68 -7.96 -5.05
C LEU A 127 -4.98 -8.70 -4.72
N LYS A 128 -5.94 -8.02 -4.07
CA LYS A 128 -7.20 -8.65 -3.62
C LYS A 128 -8.25 -8.70 -4.72
N GLN A 129 -8.39 -7.62 -5.49
CA GLN A 129 -9.41 -7.49 -6.52
C GLN A 129 -8.79 -7.45 -7.92
N LYS A 130 -9.60 -7.77 -8.93
CA LYS A 130 -9.19 -7.72 -10.33
C LYS A 130 -8.92 -6.28 -10.78
N TYR A 131 -9.67 -5.32 -10.22
CA TYR A 131 -9.54 -3.91 -10.55
C TYR A 131 -9.21 -3.10 -9.30
N THR A 132 -8.39 -2.07 -9.47
CA THR A 132 -8.12 -1.07 -8.43
C THR A 132 -8.29 0.32 -9.01
N LEU A 133 -9.28 1.04 -8.50
CA LEU A 133 -9.51 2.43 -8.85
C LEU A 133 -8.70 3.34 -7.93
N ILE A 134 -7.98 4.28 -8.52
CA ILE A 134 -7.06 5.17 -7.81
C ILE A 134 -7.43 6.61 -8.15
N LEU A 135 -7.86 7.35 -7.12
CA LEU A 135 -7.99 8.81 -7.23
C LEU A 135 -6.59 9.43 -7.19
N CYS A 136 -6.19 10.04 -8.28
CA CYS A 136 -4.86 10.58 -8.49
C CYS A 136 -4.87 12.11 -8.54
N ASP A 137 -3.69 12.67 -8.27
CA ASP A 137 -3.27 14.00 -8.65
C ASP A 137 -1.99 13.90 -9.51
N GLU A 138 -1.51 15.01 -10.07
CA GLU A 138 -0.33 15.04 -10.94
C GLU A 138 0.89 14.31 -10.32
N LYS A 139 1.12 14.47 -9.01
CA LYS A 139 2.26 13.87 -8.28
C LYS A 139 2.07 12.38 -7.99
N SER A 140 0.83 11.91 -8.02
CA SER A 140 0.50 10.52 -7.69
C SER A 140 0.89 9.54 -8.79
N LEU A 141 0.95 10.00 -10.06
CA LEU A 141 1.29 9.13 -11.19
C LEU A 141 2.71 8.57 -11.07
N ASP A 142 3.71 9.39 -10.74
CA ASP A 142 5.08 8.93 -10.59
C ASP A 142 5.23 7.91 -9.46
N ARG A 143 4.51 8.13 -8.36
CA ARG A 143 4.47 7.18 -7.24
C ARG A 143 3.83 5.85 -7.63
N LEU A 144 2.78 5.91 -8.44
CA LEU A 144 2.09 4.72 -8.94
C LEU A 144 2.98 3.94 -9.92
N LYS A 145 3.72 4.63 -10.78
CA LYS A 145 4.74 4.05 -11.67
C LYS A 145 5.85 3.36 -10.86
N GLU A 146 6.37 4.02 -9.85
CA GLU A 146 7.41 3.45 -8.97
C GLU A 146 6.89 2.19 -8.25
N ALA A 147 5.67 2.22 -7.73
CA ALA A 147 5.10 1.08 -7.05
C ALA A 147 4.81 -0.13 -7.96
N THR A 148 4.62 0.10 -9.25
CA THR A 148 4.33 -0.95 -10.24
C THR A 148 5.54 -1.34 -11.11
N LYS A 149 6.72 -0.80 -10.88
CA LYS A 149 7.92 -0.94 -11.73
C LYS A 149 8.40 -2.39 -11.96
N TYR A 150 8.04 -3.31 -11.09
CA TYR A 150 8.36 -4.74 -11.23
C TYR A 150 7.23 -5.55 -11.89
N LEU A 151 6.12 -4.92 -12.27
CA LEU A 151 5.08 -5.53 -13.11
C LEU A 151 5.43 -5.34 -14.58
N CYS A 152 5.23 -6.40 -15.38
CA CYS A 152 5.40 -6.31 -16.83
C CYS A 152 4.17 -5.63 -17.47
N LYS A 153 4.31 -5.14 -18.70
CA LYS A 153 3.19 -4.51 -19.43
C LYS A 153 1.99 -5.47 -19.58
N ASP A 154 2.24 -6.76 -19.71
CA ASP A 154 1.18 -7.77 -19.83
C ASP A 154 0.52 -8.12 -18.48
N ASP A 155 1.17 -7.83 -17.36
CA ASP A 155 0.63 -8.10 -16.03
C ASP A 155 -0.46 -7.11 -15.61
N ILE A 156 -0.44 -5.89 -16.17
CA ILE A 156 -1.28 -4.78 -15.75
C ILE A 156 -1.74 -3.94 -16.94
N SER A 157 -3.04 -3.66 -17.00
CA SER A 157 -3.58 -2.67 -17.91
C SER A 157 -3.92 -1.39 -17.16
N TRP A 158 -3.60 -0.27 -17.77
CA TRP A 158 -3.91 1.05 -17.27
C TRP A 158 -5.07 1.65 -18.05
N ILE A 159 -6.07 2.15 -17.34
CA ILE A 159 -7.22 2.84 -17.91
C ILE A 159 -7.32 4.19 -17.20
N ILE A 160 -7.53 5.25 -17.96
CA ILE A 160 -7.76 6.60 -17.44
C ILE A 160 -9.22 7.02 -17.64
N GLY A 161 -9.81 7.58 -16.58
CA GLY A 161 -11.00 8.42 -16.68
C GLY A 161 -10.57 9.88 -16.56
N TYR A 162 -10.51 10.59 -17.66
CA TYR A 162 -10.04 11.97 -17.76
C TYR A 162 -11.20 12.91 -18.03
N LYS A 163 -11.32 13.99 -17.23
CA LYS A 163 -12.41 14.98 -17.33
C LYS A 163 -13.79 14.36 -17.46
N MET A 164 -14.07 13.35 -16.67
CA MET A 164 -15.33 12.61 -16.71
C MET A 164 -16.53 13.53 -16.48
N GLY A 165 -17.52 13.45 -17.41
CA GLY A 165 -18.72 14.29 -17.43
C GLY A 165 -18.53 15.66 -18.08
N TYR A 166 -17.36 16.00 -18.58
CA TYR A 166 -17.11 17.21 -19.38
C TYR A 166 -17.16 16.92 -20.89
N SER A 167 -17.24 17.97 -21.71
CA SER A 167 -17.33 17.85 -23.17
C SER A 167 -16.09 17.21 -23.82
N ASP A 168 -14.94 17.28 -23.17
CA ASP A 168 -13.66 16.71 -23.60
C ASP A 168 -13.27 15.48 -22.75
N GLU A 169 -14.28 14.73 -22.27
CA GLU A 169 -14.11 13.47 -21.58
C GLU A 169 -13.35 12.44 -22.41
N TYR A 170 -12.43 11.74 -21.74
CA TYR A 170 -11.81 10.54 -22.30
C TYR A 170 -11.82 9.41 -21.26
N ILE A 171 -12.30 8.24 -21.67
CA ILE A 171 -12.26 7.01 -20.89
C ILE A 171 -11.69 5.91 -21.80
N GLY A 172 -10.53 5.38 -21.44
CA GLY A 172 -9.87 4.37 -22.27
C GLY A 172 -8.49 3.99 -21.79
N GLU A 173 -7.76 3.27 -22.63
CA GLU A 173 -6.40 2.84 -22.36
C GLU A 173 -5.47 4.03 -22.10
N PHE A 174 -4.53 3.83 -21.20
CA PHE A 174 -3.58 4.83 -20.77
C PHE A 174 -2.17 4.26 -20.70
N ASP A 175 -1.23 4.89 -21.39
CA ASP A 175 0.20 4.61 -21.23
C ASP A 175 0.80 5.66 -20.27
N PRO A 176 1.21 5.26 -19.03
CA PRO A 176 1.74 6.20 -18.05
C PRO A 176 3.09 6.82 -18.47
N ASP A 177 3.78 6.24 -19.44
CA ASP A 177 5.08 6.71 -19.94
C ASP A 177 4.97 7.54 -21.22
N ASN A 178 3.85 7.42 -21.95
CA ASN A 178 3.65 8.09 -23.24
C ASN A 178 2.21 8.58 -23.39
N HIS A 179 1.91 9.76 -22.86
CA HIS A 179 0.58 10.37 -22.92
C HIS A 179 0.63 11.89 -23.15
N ASN A 180 -0.45 12.44 -23.69
CA ASN A 180 -0.62 13.88 -23.95
C ASN A 180 -1.66 14.55 -23.01
N PHE A 181 -2.09 13.87 -21.95
CA PHE A 181 -3.08 14.42 -21.01
C PHE A 181 -2.47 15.49 -20.11
N ASN A 182 -3.22 16.58 -19.90
CA ASN A 182 -2.89 17.57 -18.88
C ASN A 182 -3.35 17.07 -17.50
N LEU A 183 -2.46 16.46 -16.75
CA LEU A 183 -2.75 15.85 -15.45
C LEU A 183 -3.04 16.86 -14.31
N LYS A 184 -3.06 18.17 -14.61
CA LYS A 184 -3.63 19.18 -13.70
C LYS A 184 -5.15 19.19 -13.71
N ALA A 185 -5.76 18.69 -14.81
CA ALA A 185 -7.20 18.47 -14.88
C ALA A 185 -7.61 17.22 -14.06
N PRO A 186 -8.89 17.10 -13.66
CA PRO A 186 -9.36 15.94 -12.92
C PRO A 186 -9.19 14.63 -13.68
N PHE A 187 -8.57 13.64 -13.08
CA PHE A 187 -8.43 12.30 -13.64
C PHE A 187 -8.46 11.21 -12.56
N THR A 188 -8.74 10.00 -12.99
CA THR A 188 -8.77 8.80 -12.15
C THR A 188 -8.13 7.65 -12.92
N ILE A 189 -7.30 6.86 -12.28
CA ILE A 189 -6.69 5.67 -12.89
C ILE A 189 -7.42 4.43 -12.41
N LEU A 190 -7.75 3.53 -13.34
CA LEU A 190 -8.21 2.19 -13.06
C LEU A 190 -7.14 1.20 -13.52
N LEU A 191 -6.52 0.52 -12.58
CA LEU A 191 -5.59 -0.56 -12.85
C LEU A 191 -6.35 -1.88 -12.96
N LYS A 192 -6.12 -2.64 -14.01
CA LYS A 192 -6.63 -3.99 -14.18
C LYS A 192 -5.49 -4.98 -14.07
N ARG A 193 -5.60 -5.92 -13.14
CA ARG A 193 -4.67 -7.05 -13.02
C ARG A 193 -5.01 -8.11 -14.08
N ASN A 194 -4.01 -8.52 -14.86
CA ASN A 194 -4.15 -9.49 -15.94
C ASN A 194 -3.64 -10.89 -15.59
N PHE A 195 -3.39 -11.17 -14.32
CA PHE A 195 -2.96 -12.49 -13.82
C PHE A 195 -3.81 -12.93 -12.64
N ASP A 196 -3.88 -14.23 -12.42
CA ASP A 196 -4.55 -14.79 -11.26
C ASP A 196 -3.66 -14.68 -10.03
N ASN A 197 -4.20 -14.17 -8.96
CA ASN A 197 -3.51 -14.09 -7.68
C ASN A 197 -3.79 -15.35 -6.87
N THR A 198 -2.96 -16.36 -7.06
CA THR A 198 -3.00 -17.57 -6.24
C THR A 198 -2.00 -17.45 -5.10
N LEU A 199 -2.51 -17.46 -3.87
CA LEU A 199 -1.66 -17.58 -2.69
C LEU A 199 -1.04 -18.97 -2.69
N LYS A 200 0.27 -19.06 -2.92
CA LYS A 200 0.99 -20.35 -2.93
C LYS A 200 2.28 -20.28 -2.16
N ILE A 201 2.72 -21.41 -1.68
CA ILE A 201 4.07 -21.59 -1.17
C ILE A 201 5.00 -21.67 -2.37
N LEU A 202 6.08 -20.90 -2.35
CA LEU A 202 7.03 -20.82 -3.45
C LEU A 202 8.13 -21.88 -3.30
N GLU A 203 8.40 -22.60 -4.38
CA GLU A 203 9.50 -23.57 -4.41
C GLU A 203 10.86 -22.87 -4.60
N ASP A 204 11.94 -23.51 -4.12
CA ASP A 204 13.29 -22.94 -4.26
C ASP A 204 13.70 -22.76 -5.73
N SER A 205 13.17 -23.59 -6.63
CA SER A 205 13.42 -23.53 -8.08
C SER A 205 12.75 -22.34 -8.78
N GLU A 206 11.82 -21.66 -8.11
CA GLU A 206 11.14 -20.48 -8.65
C GLU A 206 11.96 -19.19 -8.44
N PHE A 207 13.13 -19.28 -7.79
CA PHE A 207 14.01 -18.16 -7.52
C PHE A 207 15.34 -18.28 -8.26
N ASP A 208 15.78 -17.19 -8.88
CA ASP A 208 17.15 -17.04 -9.32
C ASP A 208 18.04 -16.78 -8.12
N THR A 209 19.16 -17.47 -8.05
CA THR A 209 20.02 -17.48 -6.87
C THR A 209 21.49 -17.59 -7.24
N GLU A 210 22.38 -17.10 -6.38
CA GLU A 210 23.79 -17.35 -6.51
C GLU A 210 24.14 -18.77 -6.05
N ARG A 211 24.41 -19.69 -7.00
CA ARG A 211 24.82 -21.09 -6.73
C ARG A 211 23.86 -21.83 -5.77
N GLY A 212 22.55 -21.56 -5.85
CA GLY A 212 21.56 -22.19 -4.99
C GLY A 212 21.56 -21.69 -3.53
N MET A 213 22.23 -20.57 -3.26
CA MET A 213 22.21 -19.90 -1.95
C MET A 213 20.87 -19.18 -1.75
N ILE A 214 19.99 -19.83 -1.02
CA ILE A 214 18.65 -19.38 -0.69
C ILE A 214 18.26 -19.94 0.68
N THR A 215 17.47 -19.22 1.44
CA THR A 215 16.76 -19.80 2.57
C THR A 215 15.82 -20.88 2.07
N LYS A 216 16.13 -22.14 2.36
CA LYS A 216 15.41 -23.29 1.83
C LYS A 216 13.94 -23.28 2.25
N ARG A 217 13.04 -23.76 1.37
CA ARG A 217 11.59 -23.68 1.51
C ARG A 217 11.08 -23.94 2.93
N TYR A 218 11.35 -25.09 3.52
CA TYR A 218 10.84 -25.41 4.86
C TYR A 218 11.34 -24.45 5.96
N LYS A 219 12.59 -24.00 5.87
CA LYS A 219 13.14 -23.01 6.80
C LYS A 219 12.56 -21.64 6.57
N ARG A 220 12.31 -21.27 5.32
CA ARG A 220 11.65 -20.03 4.93
C ARG A 220 10.22 -20.00 5.45
N GLU A 221 9.46 -21.06 5.28
CA GLU A 221 8.10 -21.19 5.82
C GLU A 221 8.06 -21.00 7.34
N LEU A 222 8.97 -21.67 8.08
CA LEU A 222 9.08 -21.49 9.53
C LEU A 222 9.51 -20.09 9.91
N SER A 223 10.44 -19.47 9.16
CA SER A 223 10.84 -18.09 9.41
C SER A 223 9.67 -17.12 9.26
N LEU A 224 8.87 -17.28 8.20
CA LEU A 224 7.69 -16.44 7.97
C LEU A 224 6.60 -16.66 9.02
N GLN A 225 6.46 -17.89 9.53
CA GLN A 225 5.55 -18.18 10.62
C GLN A 225 6.03 -17.52 11.93
N HIS A 226 7.32 -17.59 12.24
CA HIS A 226 7.88 -16.98 13.47
C HIS A 226 7.91 -15.44 13.41
N LEU A 227 7.73 -14.85 12.24
CA LEU A 227 7.53 -13.42 12.09
C LEU A 227 6.10 -12.96 12.36
N ASP A 228 5.15 -13.85 12.58
CA ASP A 228 3.73 -13.53 12.82
C ASP A 228 3.20 -12.55 11.78
N LEU A 229 3.40 -12.86 10.50
CA LEU A 229 3.01 -12.00 9.38
C LEU A 229 1.49 -11.92 9.24
N LEU A 230 1.00 -10.71 9.07
CA LEU A 230 -0.40 -10.39 8.81
C LEU A 230 -0.50 -9.47 7.59
N PRO A 231 -1.65 -9.41 6.93
CA PRO A 231 -1.91 -8.37 5.94
C PRO A 231 -1.73 -6.97 6.55
N ASN A 232 -1.24 -6.05 5.75
CA ASN A 232 -1.04 -4.64 6.11
C ASN A 232 0.15 -4.35 7.05
N LEU A 233 1.05 -5.29 7.25
CA LEU A 233 2.31 -5.05 7.95
C LEU A 233 3.42 -4.64 6.97
N THR A 234 4.42 -3.94 7.50
CA THR A 234 5.66 -3.61 6.79
C THR A 234 6.79 -4.48 7.30
N LEU A 235 7.43 -5.24 6.40
CA LEU A 235 8.59 -6.08 6.65
C LEU A 235 9.85 -5.44 6.10
N TRP A 236 10.90 -5.34 6.92
CA TRP A 236 12.25 -5.11 6.44
C TRP A 236 12.99 -6.45 6.29
N ASP A 237 13.38 -6.80 5.05
CA ASP A 237 14.18 -7.99 4.72
C ASP A 237 15.65 -7.57 4.59
N VAL A 238 16.41 -7.70 5.70
CA VAL A 238 17.79 -7.21 5.83
C VAL A 238 18.77 -8.33 5.49
N GLY A 239 19.61 -8.09 4.49
CA GLY A 239 20.47 -9.12 3.89
C GLY A 239 19.66 -10.09 3.06
N ALA A 240 18.80 -9.57 2.20
CA ALA A 240 17.74 -10.30 1.51
C ALA A 240 18.23 -11.43 0.57
N GLY A 241 19.51 -11.40 0.14
CA GLY A 241 20.09 -12.45 -0.70
C GLY A 241 19.40 -12.58 -2.06
N SER A 242 18.55 -13.60 -2.24
CA SER A 242 17.70 -13.75 -3.42
C SER A 242 16.34 -13.05 -3.32
N GLY A 243 16.05 -12.44 -2.17
CA GLY A 243 14.75 -11.85 -1.85
C GLY A 243 13.66 -12.86 -1.49
N SER A 244 13.99 -14.15 -1.36
CA SER A 244 12.99 -15.20 -1.26
C SER A 244 12.07 -15.09 -0.05
N CYS A 245 12.59 -14.65 1.11
CA CYS A 245 11.77 -14.48 2.32
C CYS A 245 10.78 -13.33 2.17
N GLY A 246 11.25 -12.15 1.77
CA GLY A 246 10.39 -11.00 1.55
C GLY A 246 9.39 -11.21 0.41
N ILE A 247 9.80 -11.81 -0.71
CA ILE A 247 8.91 -12.11 -1.85
C ILE A 247 7.79 -13.07 -1.42
N GLU A 248 8.12 -14.13 -0.68
CA GLU A 248 7.09 -15.06 -0.21
C GLU A 248 6.19 -14.41 0.86
N ALA A 249 6.74 -13.53 1.72
CA ALA A 249 5.94 -12.72 2.64
C ALA A 249 4.91 -11.84 1.90
N PHE A 250 5.33 -11.18 0.83
CA PHE A 250 4.43 -10.44 -0.04
C PHE A 250 3.37 -11.33 -0.68
N CYS A 251 3.77 -12.43 -1.33
CA CYS A 251 2.87 -13.30 -2.06
C CYS A 251 1.82 -13.99 -1.18
N ARG A 252 2.19 -14.41 0.04
CA ARG A 252 1.31 -15.17 0.94
C ARG A 252 0.49 -14.32 1.89
N TYR A 253 1.07 -13.22 2.37
CA TYR A 253 0.48 -12.43 3.45
C TYR A 253 0.07 -11.02 3.01
N SER A 254 0.35 -10.62 1.77
CA SER A 254 0.14 -9.23 1.31
C SER A 254 0.89 -8.22 2.19
N THR A 255 2.08 -8.58 2.64
CA THR A 255 2.95 -7.75 3.47
C THR A 255 3.72 -6.80 2.56
N LYS A 256 3.80 -5.51 2.89
CA LYS A 256 4.70 -4.58 2.23
C LYS A 256 6.13 -4.92 2.61
N VAL A 257 7.05 -5.00 1.64
CA VAL A 257 8.42 -5.41 1.91
C VAL A 257 9.40 -4.35 1.45
N ILE A 258 10.37 -4.06 2.32
CA ILE A 258 11.55 -3.24 2.01
C ILE A 258 12.77 -4.15 2.08
N PHE A 259 13.47 -4.27 0.97
CA PHE A 259 14.64 -5.14 0.83
C PHE A 259 15.93 -4.36 0.99
N PHE A 260 16.93 -5.00 1.63
CA PHE A 260 18.29 -4.47 1.74
C PHE A 260 19.29 -5.55 1.31
N GLU A 261 20.08 -5.28 0.29
CA GLU A 261 21.13 -6.20 -0.16
C GLU A 261 22.34 -5.41 -0.67
N LYS A 262 23.54 -5.77 -0.15
CA LYS A 262 24.79 -5.08 -0.50
C LYS A 262 25.53 -5.67 -1.68
N ASN A 263 25.29 -6.94 -2.01
CA ASN A 263 25.99 -7.60 -3.09
C ASN A 263 25.30 -7.29 -4.43
N PRO A 264 25.94 -6.57 -5.37
CA PRO A 264 25.29 -6.17 -6.63
C PRO A 264 24.72 -7.33 -7.43
N LYS A 265 25.42 -8.48 -7.45
CA LYS A 265 24.93 -9.68 -8.15
C LYS A 265 23.65 -10.24 -7.54
N ARG A 266 23.50 -10.18 -6.21
CA ARG A 266 22.29 -10.62 -5.52
C ARG A 266 21.15 -9.60 -5.70
N VAL A 267 21.47 -8.33 -5.77
CA VAL A 267 20.53 -7.27 -6.15
C VAL A 267 19.89 -7.58 -7.50
N ASP A 268 20.67 -8.02 -8.50
CA ASP A 268 20.13 -8.40 -9.82
C ASP A 268 19.18 -9.61 -9.72
N PHE A 269 19.51 -10.60 -8.89
CA PHE A 269 18.61 -11.72 -8.64
C PHE A 269 17.31 -11.27 -7.96
N ILE A 270 17.40 -10.37 -6.96
CA ILE A 270 16.19 -9.81 -6.33
C ILE A 270 15.32 -9.12 -7.38
N LYS A 271 15.87 -8.25 -8.22
CA LYS A 271 15.12 -7.55 -9.29
C LYS A 271 14.43 -8.53 -10.24
N THR A 272 15.12 -9.60 -10.63
CA THR A 272 14.56 -10.65 -11.49
C THR A 272 13.43 -11.41 -10.78
N ASN A 273 13.63 -11.77 -9.52
CA ASN A 273 12.63 -12.49 -8.73
C ASN A 273 11.42 -11.61 -8.42
N LEU A 274 11.59 -10.31 -8.14
CA LEU A 274 10.49 -9.35 -7.96
C LEU A 274 9.58 -9.30 -9.19
N LYS A 275 10.17 -9.25 -10.40
CA LYS A 275 9.43 -9.29 -11.67
C LYS A 275 8.71 -10.63 -11.85
N ARG A 276 9.42 -11.76 -11.66
CA ARG A 276 8.84 -13.12 -11.81
C ARG A 276 7.63 -13.34 -10.91
N HIS A 277 7.69 -12.86 -9.69
CA HIS A 277 6.63 -13.01 -8.70
C HIS A 277 5.67 -11.81 -8.62
N ARG A 278 5.78 -10.85 -9.54
CA ARG A 278 4.87 -9.70 -9.68
C ARG A 278 4.73 -8.90 -8.38
N VAL A 279 5.86 -8.67 -7.71
CA VAL A 279 5.89 -7.91 -6.46
C VAL A 279 5.72 -6.43 -6.77
N CYS A 280 4.77 -5.79 -6.11
CA CYS A 280 4.51 -4.36 -6.25
C CYS A 280 4.57 -3.65 -4.88
N ASP A 281 4.59 -2.32 -4.88
CA ASP A 281 4.66 -1.49 -3.68
C ASP A 281 5.82 -1.90 -2.75
N THR A 282 6.99 -2.08 -3.34
CA THR A 282 8.21 -2.53 -2.66
C THR A 282 9.38 -1.59 -2.95
N HIS A 283 10.32 -1.55 -2.01
CA HIS A 283 11.56 -0.80 -2.18
C HIS A 283 12.78 -1.73 -2.00
N LEU A 284 13.80 -1.54 -2.82
CA LEU A 284 15.07 -2.26 -2.73
C LEU A 284 16.21 -1.25 -2.54
N PHE A 285 16.82 -1.30 -1.36
CA PHE A 285 18.03 -0.54 -1.05
C PHE A 285 19.27 -1.35 -1.42
N GLU A 286 20.03 -0.81 -2.35
CA GLU A 286 21.26 -1.40 -2.86
C GLU A 286 22.46 -0.84 -2.08
N GLY A 287 23.25 -1.69 -1.45
CA GLY A 287 24.36 -1.31 -0.60
C GLY A 287 24.26 -1.79 0.84
N ASP A 288 25.13 -1.25 1.70
CA ASP A 288 25.12 -1.63 3.11
C ASP A 288 23.85 -1.14 3.79
N ALA A 289 23.06 -2.07 4.31
CA ALA A 289 21.78 -1.77 4.96
C ALA A 289 21.88 -0.69 6.05
N VAL A 290 23.00 -0.68 6.78
CA VAL A 290 23.25 0.28 7.87
C VAL A 290 23.27 1.74 7.39
N GLU A 291 23.62 1.98 6.13
CA GLU A 291 23.69 3.33 5.55
C GLU A 291 22.32 3.85 5.13
N HIS A 292 21.32 2.97 5.03
CA HIS A 292 19.98 3.31 4.57
C HIS A 292 18.95 3.43 5.67
N PHE A 293 19.16 2.83 6.85
CA PHE A 293 18.14 2.78 7.90
C PHE A 293 17.59 4.15 8.29
N ASP A 294 18.45 5.18 8.36
CA ASP A 294 18.04 6.54 8.74
C ASP A 294 17.31 7.29 7.62
N THR A 295 17.36 6.81 6.38
CA THR A 295 16.69 7.44 5.23
C THR A 295 15.22 7.02 5.10
N ILE A 296 14.81 5.97 5.83
CA ILE A 296 13.47 5.41 5.73
C ILE A 296 12.59 6.03 6.81
N VAL A 297 11.48 6.63 6.38
CA VAL A 297 10.53 7.28 7.29
C VAL A 297 9.60 6.29 7.98
N GLU A 298 9.25 5.19 7.29
CA GLU A 298 8.30 4.18 7.78
C GLU A 298 8.99 3.14 8.64
N ASP A 299 8.61 3.07 9.91
CA ASP A 299 9.10 2.05 10.84
C ASP A 299 8.51 0.67 10.52
N PRO A 300 9.29 -0.41 10.68
CA PRO A 300 8.83 -1.75 10.37
C PRO A 300 7.96 -2.35 11.50
N ASP A 301 6.96 -3.13 11.10
CA ASP A 301 6.24 -4.02 12.01
C ASP A 301 6.98 -5.34 12.20
N ARG A 302 7.77 -5.73 11.19
CA ARG A 302 8.53 -6.97 11.15
C ARG A 302 9.90 -6.71 10.58
N ILE A 303 10.92 -7.35 11.16
CA ILE A 303 12.28 -7.31 10.64
C ILE A 303 12.78 -8.76 10.50
N PHE A 304 13.19 -9.12 9.30
CA PHE A 304 13.91 -10.36 9.04
C PHE A 304 15.39 -10.04 8.75
N VAL A 305 16.30 -10.62 9.54
CA VAL A 305 17.74 -10.49 9.31
C VAL A 305 18.25 -11.83 8.79
N GLY A 306 18.29 -11.97 7.46
CA GLY A 306 18.68 -13.21 6.76
C GLY A 306 20.18 -13.46 6.66
N GLY A 307 20.98 -12.45 6.95
CA GLY A 307 22.44 -12.52 6.93
C GLY A 307 23.05 -11.18 7.33
N GLY A 308 24.30 -11.24 7.78
CA GLY A 308 24.99 -10.02 8.20
C GLY A 308 26.38 -10.32 8.73
N GLY A 309 27.09 -9.28 9.11
CA GLY A 309 28.38 -9.32 9.79
C GLY A 309 28.38 -8.38 10.98
N LYS A 310 29.52 -8.23 11.61
CA LYS A 310 29.72 -7.46 12.84
C LYS A 310 29.07 -6.08 12.79
N LYS A 311 29.24 -5.32 11.70
CA LYS A 311 28.68 -3.97 11.53
C LYS A 311 27.15 -3.96 11.63
N LEU A 312 26.46 -4.94 11.05
CA LEU A 312 25.01 -5.06 11.15
C LEU A 312 24.59 -5.52 12.54
N PHE A 313 25.30 -6.48 13.14
CA PHE A 313 24.95 -6.96 14.47
C PHE A 313 25.06 -5.86 15.53
N GLU A 314 26.04 -4.97 15.43
CA GLU A 314 26.15 -3.79 16.31
C GLU A 314 24.95 -2.83 16.17
N LYS A 315 24.17 -2.93 15.10
CA LYS A 315 22.95 -2.14 14.86
C LYS A 315 21.65 -2.83 15.32
N LEU A 316 21.70 -4.03 15.86
CA LEU A 316 20.50 -4.73 16.33
C LEU A 316 19.71 -3.95 17.38
N PRO A 317 20.34 -3.26 18.37
CA PRO A 317 19.59 -2.42 19.30
C PRO A 317 18.85 -1.27 18.59
N TYR A 318 19.49 -0.64 17.62
CA TYR A 318 18.86 0.39 16.79
C TYR A 318 17.65 -0.16 16.01
N LEU A 319 17.77 -1.35 15.40
CA LEU A 319 16.66 -1.99 14.70
C LEU A 319 15.51 -2.34 15.66
N TYR A 320 15.84 -2.76 16.88
CA TYR A 320 14.84 -2.98 17.93
C TYR A 320 14.10 -1.69 18.31
N ASP A 321 14.81 -0.57 18.44
CA ASP A 321 14.21 0.73 18.73
C ASP A 321 13.29 1.21 17.60
N ARG A 322 13.65 0.94 16.33
CA ARG A 322 12.83 1.26 15.14
C ARG A 322 11.62 0.33 14.97
N LEU A 323 11.62 -0.84 15.57
CA LEU A 323 10.52 -1.78 15.47
C LEU A 323 9.26 -1.19 16.11
N ASN A 324 8.13 -1.25 15.42
CA ASN A 324 6.84 -0.79 15.93
C ASN A 324 6.43 -1.57 17.20
N ARG A 325 5.53 -1.01 18.00
CA ARG A 325 4.93 -1.71 19.14
C ARG A 325 4.25 -3.00 18.67
N ASP A 326 4.39 -4.06 19.44
CA ASP A 326 3.94 -5.43 19.10
C ASP A 326 4.64 -6.00 17.86
N GLY A 327 5.79 -5.42 17.49
CA GLY A 327 6.62 -5.83 16.38
C GLY A 327 7.45 -7.08 16.66
N VAL A 328 7.86 -7.79 15.60
CA VAL A 328 8.71 -8.99 15.71
C VAL A 328 9.95 -8.83 14.85
N MET A 329 11.12 -9.11 15.43
CA MET A 329 12.39 -9.24 14.72
C MET A 329 12.87 -10.69 14.79
N LEU A 330 13.20 -11.26 13.63
CA LEU A 330 13.75 -12.60 13.49
C LEU A 330 15.13 -12.55 12.86
N ILE A 331 16.14 -13.02 13.57
CA ILE A 331 17.52 -13.04 13.10
C ILE A 331 17.92 -14.49 12.85
N VAL A 332 18.57 -14.75 11.70
CA VAL A 332 19.07 -16.08 11.33
C VAL A 332 20.57 -16.15 11.47
N ALA A 333 21.06 -17.10 12.26
CA ALA A 333 22.46 -17.45 12.38
C ALA A 333 22.72 -18.88 11.91
N VAL A 334 23.73 -19.06 11.05
CA VAL A 334 24.14 -20.39 10.51
C VAL A 334 25.46 -20.90 11.11
N THR A 335 26.07 -20.12 12.00
CA THR A 335 27.28 -20.48 12.70
C THR A 335 27.16 -20.15 14.19
N LEU A 336 27.79 -20.95 15.05
CA LEU A 336 27.83 -20.69 16.48
C LEU A 336 28.51 -19.35 16.80
N SER A 337 29.52 -18.96 16.04
CA SER A 337 30.21 -17.67 16.23
C SER A 337 29.27 -16.50 16.03
N ASN A 338 28.41 -16.55 14.98
CA ASN A 338 27.41 -15.51 14.75
C ASN A 338 26.33 -15.53 15.84
N LEU A 339 25.86 -16.72 16.22
CA LEU A 339 24.90 -16.89 17.32
C LEU A 339 25.44 -16.23 18.60
N THR A 340 26.63 -16.61 19.05
CA THR A 340 27.26 -16.05 20.27
C THR A 340 27.42 -14.53 20.17
N ALA A 341 27.86 -14.02 19.03
CA ALA A 341 28.02 -12.57 18.84
C ALA A 341 26.66 -11.82 18.94
N ILE A 342 25.61 -12.36 18.33
CA ILE A 342 24.26 -11.78 18.39
C ILE A 342 23.75 -11.78 19.83
N LEU A 343 23.78 -12.94 20.50
CA LEU A 343 23.29 -13.08 21.88
C LEU A 343 24.03 -12.12 22.84
N GLY A 344 25.37 -12.03 22.75
CA GLY A 344 26.15 -11.11 23.57
C GLY A 344 25.78 -9.63 23.37
N ILE A 345 25.30 -9.24 22.18
CA ILE A 345 24.80 -7.90 21.94
C ILE A 345 23.43 -7.73 22.57
N LEU A 346 22.50 -8.66 22.37
CA LEU A 346 21.14 -8.58 22.93
C LEU A 346 21.16 -8.55 24.46
N GLU A 347 21.98 -9.38 25.10
CA GLU A 347 22.19 -9.42 26.54
C GLU A 347 22.75 -8.08 27.07
N LYS A 348 23.75 -7.52 26.39
CA LYS A 348 24.34 -6.22 26.74
C LYS A 348 23.31 -5.08 26.76
N PHE A 349 22.31 -5.14 25.88
CA PHE A 349 21.27 -4.11 25.75
C PHE A 349 19.95 -4.50 26.44
N HIS A 350 19.94 -5.61 27.21
CA HIS A 350 18.79 -6.12 27.94
C HIS A 350 17.55 -6.35 27.04
N ILE A 351 17.79 -6.86 25.82
CA ILE A 351 16.73 -7.21 24.88
C ILE A 351 16.39 -8.69 25.06
N ASP A 352 15.15 -8.98 25.41
CA ASP A 352 14.66 -10.34 25.57
C ASP A 352 14.55 -11.06 24.21
N TYR A 353 14.89 -12.33 24.18
CA TYR A 353 14.88 -13.15 22.98
C TYR A 353 14.56 -14.62 23.25
N GLU A 354 14.12 -15.31 22.22
CA GLU A 354 13.98 -16.78 22.16
C GLU A 354 14.92 -17.31 21.07
N VAL A 355 15.61 -18.44 21.35
CA VAL A 355 16.46 -19.12 20.35
C VAL A 355 15.81 -20.43 19.94
N ILE A 356 15.61 -20.61 18.65
CA ILE A 356 15.03 -21.81 18.04
C ILE A 356 16.08 -22.44 17.12
N SER A 357 16.48 -23.69 17.39
CA SER A 357 17.34 -24.45 16.49
C SER A 357 16.53 -25.26 15.50
N LEU A 358 16.84 -25.14 14.21
CA LEU A 358 16.16 -25.84 13.11
C LEU A 358 17.12 -26.83 12.45
N SER A 359 16.89 -28.11 12.68
CA SER A 359 17.54 -29.23 12.01
C SER A 359 16.54 -29.99 11.18
N LEU A 360 16.73 -30.03 9.86
CA LEU A 360 15.80 -30.63 8.91
C LEU A 360 16.52 -31.65 8.04
N THR A 361 15.89 -32.80 7.84
CA THR A 361 16.34 -33.84 6.91
C THR A 361 15.17 -34.21 6.00
N THR A 362 15.40 -34.20 4.70
CA THR A 362 14.44 -34.70 3.73
C THR A 362 14.87 -36.05 3.18
N TYR A 363 13.92 -36.90 2.81
CA TYR A 363 14.19 -38.21 2.21
C TYR A 363 13.63 -38.21 0.79
N LYS A 364 14.50 -38.31 -0.19
CA LYS A 364 14.13 -38.20 -1.61
C LYS A 364 14.55 -39.41 -2.44
N GLY A 365 13.90 -39.52 -3.59
CA GLY A 365 14.16 -40.58 -4.56
C GLY A 365 13.63 -41.97 -4.18
N LYS A 366 13.83 -42.95 -5.07
CA LYS A 366 13.36 -44.31 -4.88
C LYS A 366 14.02 -45.02 -3.67
N LEU A 367 15.28 -44.69 -3.40
CA LEU A 367 16.04 -45.26 -2.27
C LEU A 367 15.80 -44.53 -0.93
N LYS A 368 14.98 -43.50 -0.91
CA LYS A 368 14.69 -42.69 0.28
C LYS A 368 15.95 -42.24 1.02
N MET A 369 16.96 -41.77 0.28
CA MET A 369 18.20 -41.28 0.85
C MET A 369 17.96 -40.00 1.65
N ALA A 370 18.58 -39.93 2.82
CA ALA A 370 18.54 -38.76 3.68
C ALA A 370 19.35 -37.59 3.07
N GLU A 371 18.73 -36.46 2.95
CA GLU A 371 19.35 -35.20 2.54
C GLU A 371 19.27 -34.21 3.74
N PRO A 372 20.24 -34.19 4.63
CA PRO A 372 20.25 -33.27 5.75
C PRO A 372 20.50 -31.84 5.25
N GLN A 373 19.73 -30.91 5.77
CA GLN A 373 19.95 -29.49 5.53
C GLN A 373 20.84 -28.93 6.64
N ARG A 374 21.72 -27.97 6.28
CA ARG A 374 22.56 -27.28 7.27
C ARG A 374 21.68 -26.73 8.39
N GLU A 375 22.02 -27.04 9.63
CA GLU A 375 21.35 -26.44 10.79
C GLU A 375 21.41 -24.92 10.78
N LEU A 376 20.40 -24.27 11.30
CA LEU A 376 20.38 -22.84 11.53
C LEU A 376 19.66 -22.50 12.83
N PHE A 377 20.03 -21.37 13.42
CA PHE A 377 19.41 -20.81 14.60
C PHE A 377 18.55 -19.61 14.20
N GLN A 378 17.36 -19.54 14.75
CA GLN A 378 16.49 -18.38 14.67
C GLN A 378 16.43 -17.73 16.04
N ILE A 379 16.74 -16.45 16.10
CA ILE A 379 16.65 -15.63 17.30
C ILE A 379 15.44 -14.73 17.11
N ARG A 380 14.37 -14.98 17.88
CA ARG A 380 13.12 -14.26 17.84
C ARG A 380 13.06 -13.24 18.95
N ILE A 381 12.73 -12.01 18.62
CA ILE A 381 12.62 -10.85 19.51
C ILE A 381 11.25 -10.24 19.30
N THR A 382 10.55 -9.91 20.38
CA THR A 382 9.27 -9.18 20.37
C THR A 382 9.41 -7.87 21.12
N LYS A 383 8.71 -6.83 20.66
CA LYS A 383 8.73 -5.51 21.29
C LYS A 383 7.41 -5.19 21.95
#